data_ca56497d8062ae78005d9a43e5e4127c
#
_entry.id   ca56497d8062ae78005d9a43e5e4127c
#
_cell.length_a   1.000
_cell.length_b   1.000
_cell.length_c   1.000
_cell.angle_alpha   90.00
_cell.angle_beta   90.00
_cell.angle_gamma   90.00
#
_symmetry.space_group_name_H-M   'P 1'
#
loop_
_entity.id
_entity.type
_entity.pdbx_description
1 polymer ?
#
loop_
_entity_poly.entity_id
_entity_poly.type
_entity_poly.pdbx_seq_one_letter_code
_entity_poly.pdbx_strand_id
1 'polypeptide(L)'
;MILEVKIILIALTILAIAGIVGLIVGLATGKQELCLKIAKIIKTKIGQFYNDVIKFPIYIITHPVQGFNEFKVEKKGKMYAALSILAFYILVQILTPNYEGGTTNVANPMDFNSLKIVVFGVVPVILIAVANWSITSLFDGKGKMKEIFMMICYCYFPLAVCGLLRLIVSNFVTTDEVLFLTIIDIVGLFGTGYMLFMGLVVIHEYGVFKTIISVIGTVVAILIILFLALLIFDLANQVFSFFSSVFKEIMVRFMS
;
A
#
# COMPACT_ATOMS: atom_id res chain seq x y z
N MET A 1 -8.70 -6.99 19.14
CA MET A 1 -8.00 -5.98 18.32
C MET A 1 -6.84 -5.30 19.05
N ILE A 2 -7.03 -4.60 20.16
CA ILE A 2 -5.91 -4.11 21.01
C ILE A 2 -4.99 -5.28 21.41
N LEU A 3 -5.53 -6.45 21.59
CA LEU A 3 -4.79 -7.68 21.91
C LEU A 3 -3.90 -8.13 20.74
N GLU A 4 -4.38 -8.08 19.50
CA GLU A 4 -3.62 -8.52 18.30
C GLU A 4 -2.46 -7.57 17.99
N VAL A 5 -2.68 -6.25 18.08
CA VAL A 5 -1.60 -5.27 17.92
C VAL A 5 -0.57 -5.41 19.05
N LYS A 6 -1.01 -5.64 20.29
CA LYS A 6 -0.11 -5.95 21.41
C LYS A 6 0.66 -7.25 21.18
N ILE A 7 0.01 -8.29 20.65
CA ILE A 7 0.67 -9.56 20.32
C ILE A 7 1.74 -9.37 19.24
N ILE A 8 1.45 -8.61 18.19
CA ILE A 8 2.43 -8.31 17.13
C ILE A 8 3.60 -7.47 17.68
N LEU A 9 3.30 -6.47 18.51
CA LEU A 9 4.33 -5.65 19.15
C LEU A 9 5.19 -6.48 20.11
N ILE A 10 4.57 -7.35 20.89
CA ILE A 10 5.26 -8.29 21.79
C ILE A 10 6.10 -9.30 20.99
N ALA A 11 5.59 -9.82 19.88
CA ALA A 11 6.34 -10.72 19.00
C ALA A 11 7.57 -10.02 18.39
N LEU A 12 7.42 -8.77 17.93
CA LEU A 12 8.53 -7.95 17.42
C LEU A 12 9.57 -7.64 18.52
N THR A 13 9.12 -7.31 19.73
CA THR A 13 10.03 -7.05 20.86
C THR A 13 10.75 -8.34 21.31
N ILE A 14 10.06 -9.48 21.33
CA ILE A 14 10.69 -10.79 21.64
C ILE A 14 11.73 -11.14 20.57
N LEU A 15 11.44 -10.90 19.29
CA LEU A 15 12.37 -11.16 18.18
C LEU A 15 13.60 -10.24 18.24
N ALA A 16 13.41 -8.97 18.63
CA ALA A 16 14.51 -8.03 18.85
C ALA A 16 15.36 -8.43 20.06
N ILE A 17 14.72 -8.83 21.17
CA ILE A 17 15.41 -9.30 22.37
C ILE A 17 16.17 -10.62 22.09
N ALA A 18 15.57 -11.56 21.37
CA ALA A 18 16.22 -12.80 20.96
C ALA A 18 17.44 -12.53 20.06
N GLY A 19 17.35 -11.53 19.17
CA GLY A 19 18.49 -11.09 18.36
C GLY A 19 19.62 -10.50 19.20
N ILE A 20 19.29 -9.66 20.19
CA ILE A 20 20.26 -9.05 21.11
C ILE A 20 20.91 -10.13 22.02
N VAL A 21 20.11 -11.04 22.57
CA VAL A 21 20.59 -12.17 23.39
C VAL A 21 21.48 -13.10 22.56
N GLY A 22 21.10 -13.40 21.31
CA GLY A 22 21.92 -14.18 20.39
C GLY A 22 23.28 -13.53 20.08
N LEU A 23 23.31 -12.20 19.96
CA LEU A 23 24.54 -11.40 19.80
C LEU A 23 25.40 -11.47 21.08
N ILE A 24 24.81 -11.31 22.25
CA ILE A 24 25.52 -11.36 23.55
C ILE A 24 26.11 -12.77 23.81
N VAL A 25 25.33 -13.81 23.56
CA VAL A 25 25.77 -15.20 23.70
C VAL A 25 26.87 -15.53 22.68
N GLY A 26 26.77 -15.05 21.47
CA GLY A 26 27.81 -15.21 20.44
C GLY A 26 29.12 -14.50 20.80
N LEU A 27 29.04 -13.34 21.45
CA LEU A 27 30.20 -12.61 21.99
C LEU A 27 30.84 -13.37 23.18
N ALA A 28 30.02 -13.98 24.05
CA ALA A 28 30.47 -14.73 25.22
C ALA A 28 31.12 -16.10 24.88
N THR A 29 30.69 -16.72 23.74
CA THR A 29 31.18 -18.04 23.30
C THR A 29 32.41 -18.01 22.38
N GLY A 30 33.10 -16.86 22.25
CA GLY A 30 34.34 -16.74 21.47
C GLY A 30 34.19 -16.77 19.96
N LYS A 31 32.97 -16.78 19.42
CA LYS A 31 32.66 -16.68 17.97
C LYS A 31 32.57 -15.22 17.49
N GLN A 32 33.48 -14.38 17.94
CA GLN A 32 33.51 -12.94 17.62
C GLN A 32 33.50 -12.64 16.11
N GLU A 33 34.24 -13.41 15.33
CA GLU A 33 34.25 -13.22 13.87
C GLU A 33 32.90 -13.46 13.21
N LEU A 34 32.16 -14.47 13.67
CA LEU A 34 30.84 -14.79 13.14
C LEU A 34 29.83 -13.68 13.49
N CYS A 35 29.86 -13.21 14.73
CA CYS A 35 29.00 -12.09 15.19
C CYS A 35 29.29 -10.80 14.45
N LEU A 36 30.56 -10.46 14.23
CA LEU A 36 30.96 -9.28 13.46
C LEU A 36 30.54 -9.39 11.98
N LYS A 37 30.66 -10.57 11.36
CA LYS A 37 30.16 -10.82 10.00
C LYS A 37 28.64 -10.66 9.94
N ILE A 38 27.88 -11.23 10.87
CA ILE A 38 26.43 -11.10 10.94
C ILE A 38 26.01 -9.65 11.16
N ALA A 39 26.63 -8.94 12.11
CA ALA A 39 26.36 -7.53 12.38
C ALA A 39 26.66 -6.65 11.15
N LYS A 40 27.73 -6.92 10.41
CA LYS A 40 28.07 -6.20 9.17
C LYS A 40 27.02 -6.47 8.08
N ILE A 41 26.57 -7.72 7.90
CA ILE A 41 25.53 -8.09 6.95
C ILE A 41 24.21 -7.42 7.31
N ILE A 42 23.81 -7.43 8.58
CA ILE A 42 22.59 -6.79 9.08
C ILE A 42 22.65 -5.28 8.84
N LYS A 43 23.77 -4.63 9.20
CA LYS A 43 23.97 -3.19 8.98
C LYS A 43 23.90 -2.81 7.50
N THR A 44 24.49 -3.63 6.63
CA THR A 44 24.44 -3.41 5.17
C THR A 44 23.03 -3.59 4.63
N LYS A 45 22.31 -4.63 5.07
CA LYS A 45 20.92 -4.89 4.66
C LYS A 45 19.95 -3.81 5.17
N ILE A 46 20.10 -3.36 6.41
CA ILE A 46 19.30 -2.25 6.96
C ILE A 46 19.60 -0.96 6.20
N GLY A 47 20.87 -0.67 5.89
CA GLY A 47 21.25 0.49 5.10
C GLY A 47 20.68 0.46 3.68
N GLN A 48 20.67 -0.71 3.04
CA GLN A 48 20.02 -0.88 1.74
C GLN A 48 18.51 -0.68 1.82
N PHE A 49 17.85 -1.28 2.83
CA PHE A 49 16.43 -1.12 3.05
C PHE A 49 16.05 0.36 3.27
N TYR A 50 16.78 1.09 4.11
CA TYR A 50 16.59 2.51 4.33
C TYR A 50 16.73 3.32 3.03
N ASN A 51 17.77 3.03 2.23
CA ASN A 51 17.96 3.72 0.96
C ASN A 51 16.82 3.43 -0.02
N ASP A 52 16.35 2.19 -0.12
CA ASP A 52 15.35 1.78 -1.10
C ASP A 52 13.92 2.18 -0.71
N VAL A 53 13.59 2.19 0.59
CA VAL A 53 12.22 2.45 1.09
C VAL A 53 11.99 3.91 1.47
N ILE A 54 13.04 4.64 1.89
CA ILE A 54 12.90 6.03 2.36
C ILE A 54 13.61 7.00 1.43
N LYS A 55 14.92 6.82 1.22
CA LYS A 55 15.71 7.79 0.48
C LYS A 55 15.33 7.86 -1.00
N PHE A 56 15.11 6.71 -1.63
CA PHE A 56 14.78 6.65 -3.05
C PHE A 56 13.39 7.21 -3.37
N PRO A 57 12.29 6.94 -2.61
CA PRO A 57 11.01 7.63 -2.83
C PRO A 57 11.09 9.15 -2.62
N ILE A 58 11.84 9.63 -1.62
CA ILE A 58 12.07 11.08 -1.43
C ILE A 58 12.78 11.67 -2.64
N TYR A 59 13.77 10.98 -3.19
CA TYR A 59 14.45 11.40 -4.39
C TYR A 59 13.51 11.46 -5.60
N ILE A 60 12.61 10.49 -5.75
CA ILE A 60 11.59 10.52 -6.81
C ILE A 60 10.65 11.73 -6.67
N ILE A 61 10.25 12.11 -5.44
CA ILE A 61 9.38 13.28 -5.22
C ILE A 61 10.06 14.56 -5.72
N THR A 62 11.34 14.72 -5.44
CA THR A 62 12.10 15.93 -5.78
C THR A 62 12.58 15.94 -7.24
N HIS A 63 12.85 14.78 -7.82
CA HIS A 63 13.34 14.61 -9.18
C HIS A 63 12.55 13.53 -9.93
N PRO A 64 11.26 13.75 -10.24
CA PRO A 64 10.36 12.69 -10.69
C PRO A 64 10.77 12.08 -12.02
N VAL A 65 11.21 12.87 -12.99
CA VAL A 65 11.60 12.36 -14.31
C VAL A 65 12.86 11.49 -14.19
N GLN A 66 13.87 11.97 -13.50
CA GLN A 66 15.12 11.23 -13.29
C GLN A 66 14.91 10.01 -12.41
N GLY A 67 14.17 10.19 -11.30
CA GLY A 67 13.87 9.11 -10.35
C GLY A 67 13.11 7.96 -10.98
N PHE A 68 12.08 8.22 -11.77
CA PHE A 68 11.34 7.16 -12.48
C PHE A 68 12.14 6.59 -13.67
N ASN A 69 13.04 7.34 -14.27
CA ASN A 69 13.96 6.80 -15.27
C ASN A 69 14.95 5.81 -14.64
N GLU A 70 15.57 6.18 -13.53
CA GLU A 70 16.43 5.28 -12.76
C GLU A 70 15.64 4.06 -12.22
N PHE A 71 14.39 4.26 -11.80
CA PHE A 71 13.50 3.20 -11.39
C PHE A 71 13.32 2.13 -12.49
N LYS A 72 13.08 2.55 -13.75
CA LYS A 72 12.81 1.67 -14.88
C LYS A 72 14.09 1.12 -15.51
N VAL A 73 15.01 2.02 -15.91
CA VAL A 73 16.21 1.68 -16.70
C VAL A 73 17.29 1.05 -15.83
N GLU A 74 17.59 1.66 -14.69
CA GLU A 74 18.62 1.17 -13.76
C GLU A 74 18.09 0.09 -12.80
N LYS A 75 16.78 -0.25 -12.90
CA LYS A 75 16.10 -1.24 -12.05
C LYS A 75 16.27 -0.96 -10.56
N LYS A 76 16.36 0.32 -10.17
CA LYS A 76 16.39 0.73 -8.77
C LYS A 76 15.05 0.52 -8.08
N GLY A 77 13.94 0.47 -8.83
CA GLY A 77 12.63 0.06 -8.32
C GLY A 77 12.63 -1.40 -7.89
N LYS A 78 12.44 -1.66 -6.60
CA LYS A 78 12.45 -3.00 -6.02
C LYS A 78 11.08 -3.38 -5.48
N MET A 79 10.64 -4.62 -5.77
CA MET A 79 9.32 -5.11 -5.36
C MET A 79 9.15 -5.09 -3.83
N TYR A 80 10.18 -5.48 -3.08
CA TYR A 80 10.08 -5.48 -1.61
C TYR A 80 9.91 -4.06 -1.04
N ALA A 81 10.56 -3.05 -1.65
CA ALA A 81 10.42 -1.66 -1.23
C ALA A 81 9.02 -1.12 -1.58
N ALA A 82 8.50 -1.44 -2.77
CA ALA A 82 7.12 -1.13 -3.17
C ALA A 82 6.09 -1.70 -2.19
N LEU A 83 6.21 -2.99 -1.86
CA LEU A 83 5.32 -3.65 -0.89
C LEU A 83 5.48 -3.08 0.52
N SER A 84 6.71 -2.71 0.94
CA SER A 84 6.94 -2.08 2.25
C SER A 84 6.28 -0.70 2.35
N ILE A 85 6.31 0.11 1.28
CA ILE A 85 5.63 1.42 1.24
C ILE A 85 4.11 1.24 1.31
N LEU A 86 3.56 0.30 0.54
CA LEU A 86 2.13 -0.01 0.58
C LEU A 86 1.69 -0.52 1.96
N ALA A 87 2.48 -1.43 2.56
CA ALA A 87 2.22 -1.93 3.90
C ALA A 87 2.30 -0.82 4.96
N PHE A 88 3.26 0.11 4.82
CA PHE A 88 3.36 1.27 5.69
C PHE A 88 2.15 2.19 5.56
N TYR A 89 1.67 2.46 4.34
CA TYR A 89 0.44 3.21 4.11
C TYR A 89 -0.76 2.55 4.79
N ILE A 90 -0.95 1.25 4.59
CA ILE A 90 -2.05 0.50 5.21
C ILE A 90 -1.95 0.51 6.74
N LEU A 91 -0.74 0.37 7.28
CA LEU A 91 -0.50 0.46 8.71
C LEU A 91 -0.95 1.82 9.27
N VAL A 92 -0.59 2.92 8.62
CA VAL A 92 -1.02 4.27 9.02
C VAL A 92 -2.55 4.37 8.98
N GLN A 93 -3.21 3.85 7.95
CA GLN A 93 -4.67 3.83 7.86
C GLN A 93 -5.35 2.99 8.95
N ILE A 94 -4.71 1.93 9.42
CA ILE A 94 -5.19 1.13 10.56
C ILE A 94 -4.99 1.89 11.88
N LEU A 95 -3.89 2.62 12.02
CA LEU A 95 -3.59 3.35 13.24
C LEU A 95 -4.46 4.60 13.40
N THR A 96 -4.82 5.27 12.30
CA THR A 96 -5.60 6.52 12.33
C THR A 96 -6.88 6.42 13.16
N PRO A 97 -7.82 5.49 12.94
CA PRO A 97 -9.05 5.41 13.72
C PRO A 97 -8.85 5.10 15.21
N ASN A 98 -7.70 4.52 15.58
CA ASN A 98 -7.41 4.10 16.95
C ASN A 98 -6.63 5.14 17.77
N TYR A 99 -5.82 5.96 17.10
CA TYR A 99 -4.85 6.84 17.74
C TYR A 99 -4.99 8.31 17.32
N GLU A 100 -5.96 8.63 16.47
CA GLU A 100 -6.30 10.02 16.15
C GLU A 100 -6.86 10.73 17.38
N GLY A 101 -6.53 12.01 17.55
CA GLY A 101 -6.94 12.81 18.71
C GLY A 101 -8.47 12.78 18.93
N GLY A 102 -8.90 12.59 20.18
CA GLY A 102 -10.31 12.41 20.51
C GLY A 102 -11.22 13.58 20.10
N THR A 103 -10.68 14.77 19.90
CA THR A 103 -11.40 15.97 19.42
C THR A 103 -11.67 15.93 17.91
N THR A 104 -10.85 15.21 17.15
CA THR A 104 -10.90 15.12 15.68
C THR A 104 -11.40 13.78 15.18
N ASN A 105 -11.38 12.76 16.05
CA ASN A 105 -11.79 11.40 15.70
C ASN A 105 -13.31 11.25 15.71
N VAL A 106 -13.89 11.20 14.54
CA VAL A 106 -15.35 10.96 14.33
C VAL A 106 -15.65 9.47 14.11
N ALA A 107 -14.61 8.62 14.09
CA ALA A 107 -14.79 7.20 13.83
C ALA A 107 -15.51 6.49 14.98
N ASN A 108 -16.57 5.76 14.66
CA ASN A 108 -17.24 4.90 15.64
C ASN A 108 -16.38 3.65 15.89
N PRO A 109 -15.92 3.39 17.12
CA PRO A 109 -15.09 2.23 17.42
C PRO A 109 -15.77 0.88 17.09
N MET A 110 -17.11 0.85 17.05
CA MET A 110 -17.90 -0.35 16.71
C MET A 110 -17.81 -0.72 15.23
N ASP A 111 -17.56 0.25 14.35
CA ASP A 111 -17.50 0.06 12.89
C ASP A 111 -16.08 -0.24 12.39
N PHE A 112 -15.11 -0.29 13.30
CA PHE A 112 -13.72 -0.54 12.95
C PHE A 112 -13.50 -1.98 12.49
N ASN A 113 -13.04 -2.13 11.24
CA ASN A 113 -12.69 -3.42 10.67
C ASN A 113 -11.36 -3.32 9.94
N SER A 114 -10.30 -3.86 10.56
CA SER A 114 -8.94 -3.85 10.00
C SER A 114 -8.87 -4.55 8.63
N LEU A 115 -9.63 -5.65 8.45
CA LEU A 115 -9.68 -6.37 7.17
C LEU A 115 -10.24 -5.47 6.06
N LYS A 116 -11.30 -4.71 6.36
CA LYS A 116 -11.88 -3.74 5.44
C LYS A 116 -10.82 -2.71 5.00
N ILE A 117 -10.05 -2.16 5.95
CA ILE A 117 -8.99 -1.19 5.65
C ILE A 117 -7.92 -1.80 4.75
N VAL A 118 -7.47 -3.03 5.03
CA VAL A 118 -6.49 -3.74 4.19
C VAL A 118 -7.01 -3.93 2.77
N VAL A 119 -8.25 -4.40 2.62
CA VAL A 119 -8.88 -4.63 1.31
C VAL A 119 -9.00 -3.31 0.54
N PHE A 120 -9.51 -2.24 1.18
CA PHE A 120 -9.63 -0.92 0.55
C PHE A 120 -8.28 -0.24 0.29
N GLY A 121 -7.20 -0.64 0.96
CA GLY A 121 -5.84 -0.19 0.68
C GLY A 121 -5.20 -0.92 -0.50
N VAL A 122 -5.40 -2.23 -0.63
CA VAL A 122 -4.74 -3.07 -1.63
C VAL A 122 -5.51 -3.12 -2.96
N VAL A 123 -6.84 -3.28 -2.91
CA VAL A 123 -7.68 -3.48 -4.11
C VAL A 123 -7.56 -2.31 -5.10
N PRO A 124 -7.61 -1.03 -4.69
CA PRO A 124 -7.44 0.08 -5.63
C PRO A 124 -6.10 0.08 -6.34
N VAL A 125 -5.01 -0.28 -5.64
CA VAL A 125 -3.66 -0.36 -6.23
C VAL A 125 -3.62 -1.40 -7.35
N ILE A 126 -4.17 -2.59 -7.10
CA ILE A 126 -4.24 -3.66 -8.09
C ILE A 126 -5.15 -3.25 -9.25
N LEU A 127 -6.31 -2.68 -8.94
CA LEU A 127 -7.30 -2.25 -9.92
C LEU A 127 -6.73 -1.19 -10.88
N ILE A 128 -6.07 -0.15 -10.33
CA ILE A 128 -5.41 0.88 -11.13
C ILE A 128 -4.30 0.26 -11.99
N ALA A 129 -3.49 -0.65 -11.42
CA ALA A 129 -2.41 -1.30 -12.16
C ALA A 129 -2.92 -2.13 -13.34
N VAL A 130 -3.97 -2.95 -13.13
CA VAL A 130 -4.58 -3.78 -14.18
C VAL A 130 -5.26 -2.91 -15.23
N ALA A 131 -6.05 -1.92 -14.83
CA ALA A 131 -6.75 -1.02 -15.74
C ALA A 131 -5.77 -0.21 -16.59
N ASN A 132 -4.74 0.36 -15.97
CA ASN A 132 -3.71 1.11 -16.67
C ASN A 132 -2.94 0.23 -17.66
N TRP A 133 -2.52 -0.97 -17.23
CA TRP A 133 -1.82 -1.91 -18.12
C TRP A 133 -2.69 -2.31 -19.32
N SER A 134 -3.99 -2.56 -19.10
CA SER A 134 -4.92 -2.92 -20.18
C SER A 134 -5.04 -1.81 -21.21
N ILE A 135 -5.24 -0.57 -20.78
CA ILE A 135 -5.35 0.59 -21.65
C ILE A 135 -4.04 0.90 -22.36
N THR A 136 -2.93 0.89 -21.63
CA THR A 136 -1.63 1.23 -22.22
C THR A 136 -1.13 0.16 -23.19
N SER A 137 -1.57 -1.09 -23.06
CA SER A 137 -1.34 -2.14 -24.06
C SER A 137 -2.01 -1.83 -25.41
N LEU A 138 -3.12 -1.07 -25.41
CA LEU A 138 -3.79 -0.60 -26.64
C LEU A 138 -3.12 0.64 -27.25
N PHE A 139 -2.37 1.40 -26.45
CA PHE A 139 -1.72 2.65 -26.85
C PHE A 139 -0.20 2.52 -27.04
N ASP A 140 0.31 1.30 -27.29
CA ASP A 140 1.75 1.01 -27.43
C ASP A 140 2.59 1.46 -26.24
N GLY A 141 2.07 1.33 -25.04
CA GLY A 141 2.79 1.62 -23.80
C GLY A 141 3.88 0.60 -23.52
N LYS A 142 5.07 1.09 -23.15
CA LYS A 142 6.23 0.24 -22.89
C LYS A 142 6.30 -0.33 -21.47
N GLY A 143 5.43 0.12 -20.57
CA GLY A 143 5.40 -0.31 -19.17
C GLY A 143 4.93 -1.76 -19.00
N LYS A 144 5.70 -2.56 -18.28
CA LYS A 144 5.30 -3.91 -17.89
C LYS A 144 4.38 -3.85 -16.67
N MET A 145 3.44 -4.77 -16.55
CA MET A 145 2.51 -4.88 -15.42
C MET A 145 3.22 -4.77 -14.06
N LYS A 146 4.36 -5.45 -13.90
CA LYS A 146 5.17 -5.42 -12.68
C LYS A 146 5.73 -4.03 -12.38
N GLU A 147 6.17 -3.31 -13.41
CA GLU A 147 6.74 -1.95 -13.28
C GLU A 147 5.65 -0.94 -12.91
N ILE A 148 4.46 -1.06 -13.54
CA ILE A 148 3.29 -0.24 -13.25
C ILE A 148 2.83 -0.45 -11.79
N PHE A 149 2.70 -1.70 -11.36
CA PHE A 149 2.31 -2.03 -9.99
C PHE A 149 3.31 -1.45 -8.97
N MET A 150 4.61 -1.70 -9.17
CA MET A 150 5.64 -1.14 -8.29
C MET A 150 5.61 0.39 -8.27
N MET A 151 5.47 1.03 -9.43
CA MET A 151 5.38 2.49 -9.55
C MET A 151 4.21 3.04 -8.75
N ILE A 152 3.02 2.45 -8.89
CA ILE A 152 1.83 2.87 -8.12
C ILE A 152 2.10 2.78 -6.62
N CYS A 153 2.69 1.66 -6.14
CA CYS A 153 3.04 1.51 -4.73
C CYS A 153 4.00 2.61 -4.23
N TYR A 154 5.01 2.97 -5.05
CA TYR A 154 5.92 4.08 -4.71
C TYR A 154 5.21 5.43 -4.66
N CYS A 155 4.19 5.64 -5.49
CA CYS A 155 3.38 6.86 -5.49
C CYS A 155 2.56 7.03 -4.21
N TYR A 156 2.29 5.97 -3.44
CA TYR A 156 1.61 6.06 -2.14
C TYR A 156 2.52 6.59 -1.01
N PHE A 157 3.82 6.77 -1.26
CA PHE A 157 4.75 7.24 -0.23
C PHE A 157 4.39 8.62 0.35
N PRO A 158 4.08 9.67 -0.44
CA PRO A 158 3.66 10.97 0.10
C PRO A 158 2.41 10.84 0.97
N LEU A 159 1.42 10.06 0.53
CA LEU A 159 0.18 9.85 1.26
C LEU A 159 0.41 9.13 2.59
N ALA A 160 1.33 8.15 2.63
CA ALA A 160 1.70 7.45 3.85
C ALA A 160 2.42 8.37 4.85
N VAL A 161 3.35 9.20 4.37
CA VAL A 161 4.08 10.15 5.22
C VAL A 161 3.16 11.25 5.75
N CYS A 162 2.34 11.84 4.90
CA CYS A 162 1.36 12.86 5.30
C CYS A 162 0.31 12.27 6.25
N GLY A 163 -0.16 11.05 6.01
CA GLY A 163 -1.09 10.37 6.92
C GLY A 163 -0.49 10.13 8.31
N LEU A 164 0.79 9.72 8.39
CA LEU A 164 1.48 9.62 9.67
C LEU A 164 1.64 10.98 10.34
N LEU A 165 2.00 12.02 9.59
CA LEU A 165 2.11 13.38 10.10
C LEU A 165 0.75 13.88 10.63
N ARG A 166 -0.33 13.66 9.88
CA ARG A 166 -1.70 13.95 10.31
C ARG A 166 -2.03 13.26 11.63
N LEU A 167 -1.73 11.96 11.75
CA LEU A 167 -1.97 11.18 12.96
C LEU A 167 -1.25 11.78 14.18
N ILE A 168 0.00 12.22 14.02
CA ILE A 168 0.76 12.84 15.10
C ILE A 168 0.15 14.20 15.44
N VAL A 169 -0.08 15.06 14.45
CA VAL A 169 -0.58 16.43 14.62
C VAL A 169 -1.99 16.45 15.22
N SER A 170 -2.85 15.48 14.86
CA SER A 170 -4.24 15.39 15.35
C SER A 170 -4.35 15.32 16.87
N ASN A 171 -3.31 14.84 17.56
CA ASN A 171 -3.27 14.77 19.02
C ASN A 171 -2.97 16.11 19.71
N PHE A 172 -2.54 17.12 18.95
CA PHE A 172 -2.20 18.46 19.46
C PHE A 172 -3.17 19.54 18.99
N VAL A 173 -4.04 19.22 18.02
CA VAL A 173 -4.95 20.17 17.35
C VAL A 173 -6.31 20.13 18.01
N THR A 174 -6.90 21.31 18.19
CA THR A 174 -8.28 21.50 18.68
C THR A 174 -9.31 21.43 17.53
N THR A 175 -10.60 21.36 17.88
CA THR A 175 -11.70 21.31 16.88
C THR A 175 -11.70 22.51 15.93
N ASP A 176 -11.25 23.68 16.38
CA ASP A 176 -11.20 24.90 15.56
C ASP A 176 -10.03 24.89 14.55
N GLU A 177 -9.04 24.03 14.78
CA GLU A 177 -7.82 23.95 13.98
C GLU A 177 -7.79 22.75 13.01
N VAL A 178 -8.90 22.02 12.88
CA VAL A 178 -9.02 20.84 11.97
C VAL A 178 -8.62 21.16 10.54
N LEU A 179 -8.68 22.42 10.11
CA LEU A 179 -8.24 22.87 8.80
C LEU A 179 -6.76 22.48 8.50
N PHE A 180 -5.88 22.51 9.50
CA PHE A 180 -4.48 22.11 9.33
C PHE A 180 -4.34 20.62 8.96
N LEU A 181 -5.17 19.75 9.54
CA LEU A 181 -5.19 18.32 9.18
C LEU A 181 -5.64 18.12 7.74
N THR A 182 -6.67 18.87 7.32
CA THR A 182 -7.15 18.84 5.94
C THR A 182 -6.08 19.28 4.94
N ILE A 183 -5.29 20.30 5.29
CA ILE A 183 -4.17 20.75 4.44
C ILE A 183 -3.12 19.64 4.28
N ILE A 184 -2.78 18.95 5.38
CA ILE A 184 -1.82 17.82 5.35
C ILE A 184 -2.34 16.72 4.39
N ASP A 185 -3.62 16.37 4.47
CA ASP A 185 -4.25 15.37 3.59
C ASP A 185 -4.20 15.79 2.11
N ILE A 186 -4.52 17.06 1.83
CA ILE A 186 -4.47 17.62 0.47
C ILE A 186 -3.04 17.57 -0.08
N VAL A 187 -2.03 17.92 0.71
CA VAL A 187 -0.62 17.84 0.30
C VAL A 187 -0.22 16.40 -0.01
N GLY A 188 -0.62 15.44 0.83
CA GLY A 188 -0.38 14.01 0.59
C GLY A 188 -1.04 13.51 -0.70
N LEU A 189 -2.30 13.86 -0.90
CA LEU A 189 -3.07 13.48 -2.08
C LEU A 189 -2.49 14.09 -3.36
N PHE A 190 -2.18 15.40 -3.33
CA PHE A 190 -1.58 16.09 -4.46
C PHE A 190 -0.19 15.53 -4.81
N GLY A 191 0.64 15.27 -3.80
CA GLY A 191 1.95 14.63 -3.97
C GLY A 191 1.86 13.24 -4.62
N THR A 192 0.87 12.44 -4.20
CA THR A 192 0.60 11.12 -4.78
C THR A 192 0.13 11.24 -6.23
N GLY A 193 -0.82 12.13 -6.54
CA GLY A 193 -1.30 12.38 -7.89
C GLY A 193 -0.18 12.87 -8.83
N TYR A 194 0.66 13.78 -8.35
CA TYR A 194 1.82 14.27 -9.08
C TYR A 194 2.81 13.15 -9.41
N MET A 195 3.20 12.34 -8.42
CA MET A 195 4.09 11.20 -8.64
C MET A 195 3.49 10.18 -9.61
N LEU A 196 2.18 9.91 -9.49
CA LEU A 196 1.48 8.97 -10.35
C LEU A 196 1.49 9.45 -11.81
N PHE A 197 1.18 10.72 -12.03
CA PHE A 197 1.21 11.31 -13.37
C PHE A 197 2.61 11.25 -14.00
N MET A 198 3.64 11.71 -13.26
CA MET A 198 5.02 11.69 -13.74
C MET A 198 5.56 10.27 -13.93
N GLY A 199 5.16 9.34 -13.06
CA GLY A 199 5.49 7.93 -13.20
C GLY A 199 4.93 7.32 -14.48
N LEU A 200 3.67 7.62 -14.83
CA LEU A 200 3.06 7.17 -16.07
C LEU A 200 3.75 7.73 -17.31
N VAL A 201 4.10 9.03 -17.31
CA VAL A 201 4.86 9.67 -18.40
C VAL A 201 6.16 8.89 -18.68
N VAL A 202 6.93 8.62 -17.62
CA VAL A 202 8.26 8.01 -17.77
C VAL A 202 8.19 6.50 -18.03
N ILE A 203 7.32 5.79 -17.33
CA ILE A 203 7.22 4.32 -17.48
C ILE A 203 6.70 3.91 -18.84
N HIS A 204 5.71 4.64 -19.38
CA HIS A 204 5.21 4.35 -20.73
C HIS A 204 5.96 5.07 -21.84
N GLU A 205 6.89 5.96 -21.51
CA GLU A 205 7.61 6.82 -22.45
C GLU A 205 6.67 7.64 -23.31
N TYR A 206 5.60 8.14 -22.68
CA TYR A 206 4.58 8.95 -23.34
C TYR A 206 4.91 10.45 -23.25
N GLY A 207 4.46 11.22 -24.25
CA GLY A 207 4.33 12.67 -24.07
C GLY A 207 3.18 13.01 -23.12
N VAL A 208 3.22 14.22 -22.56
CA VAL A 208 2.21 14.69 -21.57
C VAL A 208 0.77 14.50 -22.08
N PHE A 209 0.49 14.85 -23.33
CA PHE A 209 -0.85 14.73 -23.92
C PHE A 209 -1.32 13.26 -24.01
N LYS A 210 -0.45 12.36 -24.45
CA LYS A 210 -0.77 10.92 -24.53
C LYS A 210 -0.98 10.31 -23.14
N THR A 211 -0.26 10.81 -22.14
CA THR A 211 -0.46 10.39 -20.73
C THR A 211 -1.83 10.83 -20.21
N ILE A 212 -2.29 12.06 -20.50
CA ILE A 212 -3.62 12.52 -20.10
C ILE A 212 -4.71 11.61 -20.69
N ILE A 213 -4.62 11.29 -21.96
CA ILE A 213 -5.57 10.37 -22.63
C ILE A 213 -5.51 8.99 -21.96
N SER A 214 -4.31 8.49 -21.65
CA SER A 214 -4.12 7.21 -20.96
C SER A 214 -4.73 7.21 -19.56
N VAL A 215 -4.61 8.30 -18.80
CA VAL A 215 -5.23 8.44 -17.47
C VAL A 215 -6.74 8.41 -17.58
N ILE A 216 -7.32 9.18 -18.51
CA ILE A 216 -8.77 9.17 -18.75
C ILE A 216 -9.23 7.76 -19.15
N GLY A 217 -8.52 7.11 -20.07
CA GLY A 217 -8.80 5.73 -20.47
C GLY A 217 -8.69 4.74 -19.29
N THR A 218 -7.73 4.92 -18.40
CA THR A 218 -7.58 4.10 -17.19
C THR A 218 -8.79 4.25 -16.28
N VAL A 219 -9.31 5.47 -16.08
CA VAL A 219 -10.53 5.69 -15.27
C VAL A 219 -11.73 4.98 -15.91
N VAL A 220 -11.91 5.10 -17.23
CA VAL A 220 -12.98 4.38 -17.95
C VAL A 220 -12.82 2.87 -17.82
N ALA A 221 -11.59 2.35 -17.95
CA ALA A 221 -11.32 0.92 -17.77
C ALA A 221 -11.64 0.45 -16.34
N ILE A 222 -11.33 1.23 -15.31
CA ILE A 222 -11.72 0.92 -13.93
C ILE A 222 -13.24 0.78 -13.81
N LEU A 223 -14.02 1.71 -14.37
CA LEU A 223 -15.48 1.66 -14.34
C LEU A 223 -16.02 0.40 -15.04
N ILE A 224 -15.45 0.05 -16.20
CA ILE A 224 -15.82 -1.17 -16.93
C ILE A 224 -15.49 -2.43 -16.12
N ILE A 225 -14.29 -2.51 -15.52
CA ILE A 225 -13.87 -3.66 -14.69
C ILE A 225 -14.80 -3.80 -13.49
N LEU A 226 -15.12 -2.72 -12.79
CA LEU A 226 -16.04 -2.73 -11.66
C LEU A 226 -17.44 -3.17 -12.07
N PHE A 227 -17.96 -2.66 -13.20
CA PHE A 227 -19.26 -3.05 -13.73
C PHE A 227 -19.30 -4.55 -14.05
N LEU A 228 -18.27 -5.08 -14.74
CA LEU A 228 -18.19 -6.50 -15.05
C LEU A 228 -18.06 -7.35 -13.77
N ALA A 229 -17.28 -6.90 -12.79
CA ALA A 229 -17.17 -7.58 -11.51
C ALA A 229 -18.51 -7.69 -10.77
N LEU A 230 -19.33 -6.62 -10.79
CA LEU A 230 -20.67 -6.63 -10.22
C LEU A 230 -21.60 -7.59 -10.96
N LEU A 231 -21.56 -7.62 -12.30
CA LEU A 231 -22.37 -8.56 -13.11
C LEU A 231 -21.98 -10.02 -12.81
N ILE A 232 -20.69 -10.31 -12.72
CA ILE A 232 -20.21 -11.67 -12.38
C ILE A 232 -20.66 -12.06 -10.98
N PHE A 233 -20.58 -11.14 -10.02
CA PHE A 233 -21.00 -11.39 -8.66
C PHE A 233 -22.52 -11.67 -8.57
N ASP A 234 -23.33 -10.90 -9.29
CA ASP A 234 -24.78 -11.10 -9.33
C ASP A 234 -25.14 -12.44 -10.00
N LEU A 235 -24.48 -12.77 -11.12
CA LEU A 235 -24.67 -14.08 -11.75
C LEU A 235 -24.29 -15.25 -10.83
N ALA A 236 -23.17 -15.12 -10.11
CA ALA A 236 -22.76 -16.13 -9.13
C ALA A 236 -23.79 -16.31 -8.00
N ASN A 237 -24.35 -15.21 -7.50
CA ASN A 237 -25.42 -15.27 -6.49
C ASN A 237 -26.69 -15.93 -7.01
N GLN A 238 -27.08 -15.68 -8.26
CA GLN A 238 -28.24 -16.31 -8.88
C GLN A 238 -28.04 -17.82 -9.03
N VAL A 239 -26.86 -18.26 -9.49
CA VAL A 239 -26.49 -19.67 -9.59
C VAL A 239 -26.53 -20.35 -8.22
N PHE A 240 -25.91 -19.71 -7.20
CA PHE A 240 -25.91 -20.25 -5.84
C PHE A 240 -27.33 -20.36 -5.23
N SER A 241 -28.15 -19.35 -5.45
CA SER A 241 -29.57 -19.34 -5.02
C SER A 241 -30.37 -20.47 -5.69
N PHE A 242 -30.14 -20.70 -6.98
CA PHE A 242 -30.78 -21.80 -7.71
C PHE A 242 -30.40 -23.16 -7.09
N PHE A 243 -29.11 -23.44 -6.89
CA PHE A 243 -28.68 -24.69 -6.27
C PHE A 243 -29.24 -24.86 -4.86
N SER A 244 -29.24 -23.80 -4.06
CA SER A 244 -29.82 -23.82 -2.71
C SER A 244 -31.31 -24.15 -2.72
N SER A 245 -32.07 -23.62 -3.68
CA SER A 245 -33.50 -23.90 -3.85
C SER A 245 -33.77 -25.35 -4.26
N VAL A 246 -33.02 -25.84 -5.24
CA VAL A 246 -33.12 -27.26 -5.67
C VAL A 246 -32.76 -28.21 -4.53
N PHE A 247 -31.71 -27.91 -3.76
CA PHE A 247 -31.31 -28.74 -2.63
C PHE A 247 -32.37 -28.77 -1.54
N LYS A 248 -32.99 -27.62 -1.22
CA LYS A 248 -34.10 -27.55 -0.27
C LYS A 248 -35.32 -28.37 -0.72
N GLU A 249 -35.66 -28.30 -2.02
CA GLU A 249 -36.80 -29.07 -2.56
C GLU A 249 -36.56 -30.58 -2.49
N ILE A 250 -35.35 -31.03 -2.83
CA ILE A 250 -34.94 -32.42 -2.71
C ILE A 250 -35.04 -32.89 -1.26
N MET A 251 -34.52 -32.12 -0.30
CA MET A 251 -34.58 -32.46 1.14
C MET A 251 -36.02 -32.59 1.63
N VAL A 252 -36.90 -31.68 1.25
CA VAL A 252 -38.32 -31.76 1.62
C VAL A 252 -38.97 -33.01 1.06
N ARG A 253 -38.68 -33.39 -0.18
CA ARG A 253 -39.25 -34.61 -0.79
C ARG A 253 -38.71 -35.92 -0.21
N PHE A 254 -37.49 -35.94 0.30
CA PHE A 254 -36.90 -37.12 0.95
C PHE A 254 -37.28 -37.28 2.41
N MET A 255 -37.73 -36.19 3.09
CA MET A 255 -38.11 -36.19 4.50
C MET A 255 -39.63 -36.26 4.68
N SER A 256 -40.42 -36.21 3.61
CA SER A 256 -41.85 -36.44 3.55
C SER A 256 -42.18 -37.91 3.19
#